data_8ac760490aae2f1d455dd2e4d61c3a44
#
_entry.id   8ac760490aae2f1d455dd2e4d61c3a44
#
_cell.length_a   1.000
_cell.length_b   1.000
_cell.length_c   1.000
_cell.angle_alpha   90.00
_cell.angle_beta   90.00
_cell.angle_gamma   90.00
#
_symmetry.space_group_name_H-M   'P 1'
#
loop_
_entity.id
_entity.type
_entity.pdbx_description
1 polymer ?
#
loop_
_entity_poly.entity_id
_entity_poly.type
_entity_poly.pdbx_seq_one_letter_code
_entity_poly.pdbx_strand_id
1 'polypeptide(L)'
;MSLPVHDEGSERMNGLVVPPGQGRKLITKAQEVTFKVTGADGGFASCFEVVVPPGFDVGAHTHDRSKEFFYVLEGELELFAFEPAKRTEETWHDWDSPEGDRPLRAGAGSCMFVPTGCPHAFRNPTDQPTRMLFQCFPPPDHERYFEELCDIFSSGSTVDPHAVQRLRTRYDVNQITPLRYGPPVS
;
A
#
# COMPACT_ATOMS: atom_id res chain seq x y z
N MET A 1 27.74 -43.90 -28.80
CA MET A 1 26.95 -42.73 -29.17
C MET A 1 26.42 -42.11 -27.86
N SER A 2 27.20 -41.20 -27.29
CA SER A 2 26.88 -40.54 -26.01
C SER A 2 25.97 -39.35 -26.28
N LEU A 3 24.79 -39.32 -25.65
CA LEU A 3 23.93 -38.16 -25.65
C LEU A 3 24.60 -37.03 -24.83
N PRO A 4 24.47 -35.79 -25.27
CA PRO A 4 24.98 -34.65 -24.47
C PRO A 4 24.16 -34.51 -23.19
N VAL A 5 24.85 -34.49 -22.08
CA VAL A 5 24.31 -34.09 -20.77
C VAL A 5 24.03 -32.59 -20.90
N HIS A 6 22.75 -32.20 -20.93
CA HIS A 6 22.37 -30.82 -20.73
C HIS A 6 22.75 -30.46 -19.27
N ASP A 7 23.80 -29.69 -19.14
CA ASP A 7 24.10 -28.94 -17.95
C ASP A 7 22.97 -27.91 -17.78
N GLU A 8 21.96 -28.26 -16.98
CA GLU A 8 21.01 -27.27 -16.48
C GLU A 8 21.82 -26.38 -15.54
N GLY A 9 22.36 -25.31 -16.12
CA GLY A 9 23.05 -24.27 -15.38
C GLY A 9 22.16 -23.82 -14.25
N SER A 10 22.51 -24.20 -13.03
CA SER A 10 21.94 -23.66 -11.80
C SER A 10 22.03 -22.15 -11.90
N GLU A 11 20.92 -21.49 -12.25
CA GLU A 11 20.79 -20.05 -12.11
C GLU A 11 21.08 -19.73 -10.64
N ARG A 12 22.23 -19.15 -10.38
CA ARG A 12 22.58 -18.67 -9.04
C ARG A 12 21.58 -17.56 -8.71
N MET A 13 20.62 -17.85 -7.85
CA MET A 13 19.75 -16.84 -7.30
C MET A 13 20.57 -15.96 -6.36
N ASN A 14 20.93 -14.78 -6.83
CA ASN A 14 21.59 -13.77 -6.01
C ASN A 14 20.51 -13.04 -5.19
N GLY A 15 20.82 -12.77 -3.92
CA GLY A 15 19.97 -11.88 -3.11
C GLY A 15 20.10 -10.42 -3.58
N LEU A 16 19.12 -9.62 -3.21
CA LEU A 16 19.07 -8.18 -3.49
C LEU A 16 19.33 -7.38 -2.20
N VAL A 17 20.23 -6.40 -2.29
CA VAL A 17 20.45 -5.40 -1.24
C VAL A 17 20.16 -4.03 -1.82
N VAL A 18 19.16 -3.34 -1.28
CA VAL A 18 18.79 -1.97 -1.69
C VAL A 18 19.18 -0.99 -0.57
N PRO A 19 20.25 -0.22 -0.73
CA PRO A 19 20.71 0.75 0.27
C PRO A 19 19.65 1.83 0.59
N PRO A 20 19.82 2.58 1.70
CA PRO A 20 18.96 3.71 2.04
C PRO A 20 18.86 4.71 0.89
N GLY A 21 17.65 5.21 0.61
CA GLY A 21 17.38 6.16 -0.46
C GLY A 21 17.45 5.61 -1.89
N GLN A 22 17.91 4.36 -2.08
CA GLN A 22 17.94 3.70 -3.39
C GLN A 22 16.62 3.01 -3.70
N GLY A 23 16.38 2.80 -5.00
CA GLY A 23 15.16 2.25 -5.57
C GLY A 23 14.50 3.23 -6.55
N ARG A 24 13.66 2.71 -7.44
CA ARG A 24 12.90 3.56 -8.35
C ARG A 24 11.80 4.30 -7.57
N LYS A 25 11.69 5.60 -7.77
CA LYS A 25 10.70 6.44 -7.08
C LYS A 25 9.58 6.88 -8.03
N LEU A 26 8.36 6.87 -7.51
CA LEU A 26 7.20 7.53 -8.09
C LEU A 26 6.68 8.56 -7.09
N ILE A 27 6.53 9.80 -7.55
CA ILE A 27 6.07 10.91 -6.72
C ILE A 27 4.76 11.44 -7.32
N THR A 28 3.71 11.44 -6.53
CA THR A 28 2.42 12.00 -6.87
C THR A 28 2.04 13.11 -5.89
N LYS A 29 0.95 13.81 -6.15
CA LYS A 29 0.36 14.73 -5.16
C LYS A 29 -0.17 14.02 -3.92
N ALA A 30 -0.43 12.70 -4.03
CA ALA A 30 -0.99 11.90 -2.95
C ALA A 30 0.09 11.27 -2.06
N GLN A 31 1.19 10.78 -2.64
CA GLN A 31 2.25 10.11 -1.89
C GLN A 31 3.53 9.93 -2.73
N GLU A 32 4.65 9.66 -2.05
CA GLU A 32 5.90 9.18 -2.66
C GLU A 32 6.05 7.70 -2.36
N VAL A 33 6.33 6.91 -3.41
CA VAL A 33 6.55 5.45 -3.31
C VAL A 33 7.92 5.13 -3.87
N THR A 34 8.75 4.44 -3.08
CA THR A 34 10.07 3.93 -3.51
C THR A 34 10.02 2.41 -3.58
N PHE A 35 10.20 1.85 -4.76
CA PHE A 35 10.25 0.41 -4.99
C PHE A 35 11.53 -0.18 -4.41
N LYS A 36 11.43 -1.12 -3.47
CA LYS A 36 12.55 -1.84 -2.85
C LYS A 36 12.69 -3.25 -3.39
N VAL A 37 11.59 -3.98 -3.50
CA VAL A 37 11.50 -5.31 -4.11
C VAL A 37 10.26 -5.34 -4.98
N THR A 38 10.39 -5.88 -6.17
CA THR A 38 9.33 -5.95 -7.18
C THR A 38 9.09 -7.39 -7.62
N GLY A 39 8.02 -7.64 -8.35
CA GLY A 39 7.75 -8.95 -8.94
C GLY A 39 8.87 -9.39 -9.89
N ALA A 40 9.56 -8.44 -10.56
CA ALA A 40 10.68 -8.72 -11.46
C ALA A 40 11.93 -9.24 -10.73
N ASP A 41 12.05 -9.01 -9.42
CA ASP A 41 13.15 -9.55 -8.60
C ASP A 41 12.91 -11.02 -8.21
N GLY A 42 11.93 -11.70 -8.81
CA GLY A 42 11.59 -13.10 -8.56
C GLY A 42 10.84 -13.32 -7.23
N GLY A 43 10.39 -12.22 -6.60
CA GLY A 43 9.71 -12.26 -5.31
C GLY A 43 8.24 -12.66 -5.41
N PHE A 44 7.78 -13.44 -4.43
CA PHE A 44 6.35 -13.68 -4.20
C PHE A 44 5.66 -12.49 -3.49
N ALA A 45 6.42 -11.43 -3.20
CA ALA A 45 5.97 -10.21 -2.54
C ALA A 45 6.57 -8.97 -3.21
N SER A 46 5.84 -7.87 -3.19
CA SER A 46 6.40 -6.54 -3.46
C SER A 46 6.65 -5.81 -2.14
N CYS A 47 7.67 -4.93 -2.13
CA CYS A 47 8.05 -4.16 -0.96
C CYS A 47 8.35 -2.71 -1.36
N PHE A 48 7.73 -1.78 -0.67
CA PHE A 48 7.82 -0.34 -0.94
C PHE A 48 8.12 0.42 0.34
N GLU A 49 8.92 1.47 0.22
CA GLU A 49 8.99 2.53 1.21
C GLU A 49 8.06 3.66 0.74
N VAL A 50 7.13 4.08 1.60
CA VAL A 50 6.10 5.07 1.27
C VAL A 50 6.22 6.27 2.20
N VAL A 51 6.25 7.47 1.60
CA VAL A 51 6.07 8.72 2.33
C VAL A 51 4.60 9.12 2.24
N VAL A 52 3.95 9.16 3.39
CA VAL A 52 2.53 9.49 3.55
C VAL A 52 2.43 10.95 4.00
N PRO A 53 1.97 11.88 3.12
CA PRO A 53 1.89 13.29 3.46
C PRO A 53 0.79 13.57 4.50
N PRO A 54 0.84 14.74 5.16
CA PRO A 54 -0.24 15.22 6.04
C PRO A 54 -1.61 15.17 5.37
N GLY A 55 -2.62 14.70 6.11
CA GLY A 55 -4.00 14.64 5.64
C GLY A 55 -4.31 13.54 4.60
N PHE A 56 -3.33 12.73 4.21
CA PHE A 56 -3.59 11.58 3.34
C PHE A 56 -4.37 10.49 4.09
N ASP A 57 -5.41 9.98 3.46
CA ASP A 57 -6.23 8.86 3.93
C ASP A 57 -6.46 7.90 2.76
N VAL A 58 -5.96 6.67 2.87
CA VAL A 58 -6.11 5.67 1.80
C VAL A 58 -7.55 5.23 1.60
N GLY A 59 -8.43 5.52 2.58
CA GLY A 59 -9.79 5.01 2.65
C GLY A 59 -9.86 3.52 3.00
N ALA A 60 -10.90 3.13 3.73
CA ALA A 60 -11.13 1.72 4.06
C ALA A 60 -11.35 0.90 2.79
N HIS A 61 -10.72 -0.27 2.72
CA HIS A 61 -10.80 -1.19 1.59
C HIS A 61 -10.49 -2.63 2.00
N THR A 62 -10.71 -3.57 1.09
CA THR A 62 -10.38 -4.99 1.24
C THR A 62 -9.63 -5.50 0.01
N HIS A 63 -8.96 -6.64 0.16
CA HIS A 63 -8.34 -7.41 -0.93
C HIS A 63 -8.92 -8.82 -0.97
N ASP A 64 -9.23 -9.33 -2.16
CA ASP A 64 -9.79 -10.68 -2.32
C ASP A 64 -8.70 -11.76 -2.38
N ARG A 65 -7.46 -11.39 -2.70
CA ARG A 65 -6.35 -12.32 -2.94
C ARG A 65 -5.12 -12.01 -2.12
N SER A 66 -4.82 -10.73 -1.95
CA SER A 66 -3.58 -10.25 -1.33
C SER A 66 -3.69 -10.15 0.19
N LYS A 67 -2.55 -10.29 0.85
CA LYS A 67 -2.32 -9.93 2.24
C LYS A 67 -1.35 -8.78 2.27
N GLU A 68 -1.43 -7.94 3.28
CA GLU A 68 -0.56 -6.79 3.40
C GLU A 68 0.12 -6.71 4.76
N PHE A 69 1.29 -6.10 4.77
CA PHE A 69 2.04 -5.80 5.97
C PHE A 69 2.57 -4.37 5.90
N PHE A 70 2.33 -3.61 6.95
CA PHE A 70 2.79 -2.23 7.12
C PHE A 70 3.66 -2.13 8.35
N TYR A 71 4.73 -1.34 8.27
CA TYR A 71 5.60 -1.04 9.40
C TYR A 71 5.93 0.45 9.40
N VAL A 72 5.59 1.15 10.47
CA VAL A 72 5.87 2.59 10.61
C VAL A 72 7.35 2.77 10.89
N LEU A 73 8.06 3.43 9.98
CA LEU A 73 9.48 3.73 10.08
C LEU A 73 9.75 5.04 10.83
N GLU A 74 8.96 6.07 10.53
CA GLU A 74 9.08 7.42 11.11
C GLU A 74 7.71 8.09 11.17
N GLY A 75 7.49 8.94 12.18
CA GLY A 75 6.24 9.65 12.36
C GLY A 75 5.14 8.80 12.99
N GLU A 76 3.89 9.15 12.71
CA GLU A 76 2.70 8.50 13.27
C GLU A 76 1.62 8.36 12.20
N LEU A 77 0.97 7.21 12.17
CA LEU A 77 -0.24 6.94 11.37
C LEU A 77 -1.40 6.57 12.30
N GLU A 78 -2.62 6.73 11.82
CA GLU A 78 -3.78 6.05 12.38
C GLU A 78 -4.10 4.86 11.50
N LEU A 79 -4.24 3.68 12.11
CA LEU A 79 -4.36 2.37 11.46
C LEU A 79 -5.58 1.64 12.00
N PHE A 80 -6.26 0.85 11.14
CA PHE A 80 -7.16 -0.21 11.58
C PHE A 80 -7.09 -1.41 10.64
N ALA A 81 -7.35 -2.62 11.18
CA ALA A 81 -7.47 -3.86 10.43
C ALA A 81 -8.41 -4.81 11.19
N PHE A 82 -9.72 -4.61 11.05
CA PHE A 82 -10.76 -5.44 11.65
C PHE A 82 -12.08 -5.32 10.88
N GLU A 83 -12.98 -6.31 11.05
CA GLU A 83 -14.36 -6.19 10.56
C GLU A 83 -15.15 -5.26 11.50
N PRO A 84 -15.66 -4.12 11.00
CA PRO A 84 -16.44 -3.21 11.84
C PRO A 84 -17.85 -3.74 12.12
N ALA A 85 -18.39 -3.41 13.30
CA ALA A 85 -19.78 -3.71 13.65
C ALA A 85 -20.77 -3.10 12.67
N LYS A 86 -20.42 -1.92 12.09
CA LYS A 86 -21.20 -1.24 11.05
C LYS A 86 -20.25 -0.53 10.09
N ARG A 87 -20.39 -0.80 8.78
CA ARG A 87 -19.70 -0.05 7.73
C ARG A 87 -20.48 1.20 7.35
N THR A 88 -19.76 2.32 7.19
CA THR A 88 -20.27 3.57 6.60
C THR A 88 -19.48 3.85 5.32
N GLU A 89 -20.06 4.59 4.38
CA GLU A 89 -19.42 4.89 3.09
C GLU A 89 -18.58 6.17 3.12
N GLU A 90 -18.78 7.03 4.14
CA GLU A 90 -18.14 8.34 4.22
C GLU A 90 -16.77 8.30 4.86
N THR A 91 -16.63 7.57 5.97
CA THR A 91 -15.39 7.52 6.77
C THR A 91 -15.32 6.27 7.62
N TRP A 92 -14.11 5.86 7.93
CA TRP A 92 -13.80 4.74 8.81
C TRP A 92 -13.28 5.18 10.20
N HIS A 93 -13.07 6.48 10.40
CA HIS A 93 -12.35 7.00 11.57
C HIS A 93 -13.04 6.68 12.91
N ASP A 94 -14.36 6.51 12.88
CA ASP A 94 -15.17 6.20 14.08
C ASP A 94 -15.67 4.74 14.08
N TRP A 95 -15.10 3.88 13.23
CA TRP A 95 -15.49 2.48 13.23
C TRP A 95 -15.02 1.78 14.49
N ASP A 96 -15.82 0.82 14.95
CA ASP A 96 -15.47 -0.11 16.02
C ASP A 96 -15.79 -1.55 15.60
N SER A 97 -15.04 -2.52 16.14
CA SER A 97 -15.36 -3.93 15.99
C SER A 97 -16.47 -4.34 16.96
N PRO A 98 -17.13 -5.49 16.75
CA PRO A 98 -18.06 -6.06 17.74
C PRO A 98 -17.42 -6.28 19.12
N GLU A 99 -16.11 -6.49 19.17
CA GLU A 99 -15.30 -6.69 20.37
C GLU A 99 -14.83 -5.36 21.02
N GLY A 100 -15.05 -4.22 20.34
CA GLY A 100 -14.71 -2.89 20.83
C GLY A 100 -13.34 -2.37 20.39
N ASP A 101 -12.68 -3.02 19.43
CA ASP A 101 -11.47 -2.48 18.80
C ASP A 101 -11.79 -1.19 18.06
N ARG A 102 -10.83 -0.28 17.99
CA ARG A 102 -10.94 1.01 17.31
C ARG A 102 -9.67 1.31 16.51
N PRO A 103 -9.75 2.24 15.53
CA PRO A 103 -8.55 2.76 14.90
C PRO A 103 -7.53 3.26 15.93
N LEU A 104 -6.26 2.89 15.73
CA LEU A 104 -5.19 3.12 16.69
C LEU A 104 -4.15 4.10 16.12
N ARG A 105 -3.72 5.06 16.91
CA ARG A 105 -2.52 5.87 16.65
C ARG A 105 -1.27 5.01 16.82
N ALA A 106 -0.47 4.92 15.77
CA ALA A 106 0.65 4.01 15.63
C ALA A 106 1.91 4.79 15.26
N GLY A 107 2.81 4.94 16.20
CA GLY A 107 4.12 5.57 16.00
C GLY A 107 5.16 4.62 15.42
N ALA A 108 6.39 5.14 15.23
CA ALA A 108 7.52 4.35 14.72
C ALA A 108 7.73 3.05 15.50
N GLY A 109 7.98 1.95 14.80
CA GLY A 109 8.07 0.59 15.37
C GLY A 109 6.75 -0.18 15.39
N SER A 110 5.63 0.47 15.13
CA SER A 110 4.32 -0.20 15.02
C SER A 110 4.19 -0.95 13.70
N CYS A 111 3.45 -2.07 13.71
CA CYS A 111 3.11 -2.80 12.49
C CYS A 111 1.62 -3.10 12.43
N MET A 112 1.12 -3.27 11.20
CA MET A 112 -0.22 -3.77 10.90
C MET A 112 -0.10 -4.92 9.92
N PHE A 113 -0.70 -6.06 10.23
CA PHE A 113 -0.86 -7.18 9.32
C PHE A 113 -2.31 -7.31 8.91
N VAL A 114 -2.55 -7.45 7.61
CA VAL A 114 -3.87 -7.52 7.01
C VAL A 114 -4.05 -8.84 6.30
N PRO A 115 -4.88 -9.75 6.82
CA PRO A 115 -5.26 -10.96 6.10
C PRO A 115 -6.20 -10.63 4.94
N THR A 116 -6.26 -11.54 3.96
CA THR A 116 -7.21 -11.45 2.84
C THR A 116 -8.64 -11.25 3.34
N GLY A 117 -9.38 -10.34 2.72
CA GLY A 117 -10.77 -10.01 3.04
C GLY A 117 -10.95 -9.06 4.24
N CYS A 118 -9.92 -8.81 5.03
CA CYS A 118 -10.04 -7.93 6.19
C CYS A 118 -10.15 -6.46 5.77
N PRO A 119 -11.18 -5.72 6.20
CA PRO A 119 -11.25 -4.29 6.04
C PRO A 119 -10.13 -3.60 6.81
N HIS A 120 -9.45 -2.66 6.15
CA HIS A 120 -8.35 -1.92 6.75
C HIS A 120 -8.14 -0.57 6.09
N ALA A 121 -7.43 0.29 6.77
CA ALA A 121 -6.94 1.56 6.24
C ALA A 121 -5.78 2.11 7.06
N PHE A 122 -5.14 3.13 6.48
CA PHE A 122 -4.25 4.02 7.19
C PHE A 122 -4.51 5.47 6.76
N ARG A 123 -4.22 6.40 7.67
CA ARG A 123 -4.16 7.84 7.36
C ARG A 123 -3.02 8.49 8.14
N ASN A 124 -2.54 9.61 7.61
CA ASN A 124 -1.66 10.51 8.34
C ASN A 124 -2.49 11.67 8.93
N PRO A 125 -2.82 11.63 10.21
CA PRO A 125 -3.61 12.67 10.85
C PRO A 125 -2.77 13.80 11.44
N THR A 126 -1.44 13.77 11.19
CA THR A 126 -0.48 14.77 11.70
C THR A 126 -0.22 15.86 10.65
N ASP A 127 0.55 16.87 11.03
CA ASP A 127 1.02 17.95 10.16
C ASP A 127 2.41 17.69 9.55
N GLN A 128 3.00 16.51 9.83
CA GLN A 128 4.30 16.09 9.32
C GLN A 128 4.18 14.85 8.44
N PRO A 129 5.04 14.68 7.42
CA PRO A 129 5.10 13.45 6.64
C PRO A 129 5.46 12.25 7.53
N THR A 130 4.87 11.10 7.26
CA THR A 130 5.17 9.83 7.91
C THR A 130 5.77 8.87 6.90
N ARG A 131 6.76 8.07 7.31
CA ARG A 131 7.36 7.02 6.48
C ARG A 131 6.95 5.65 6.99
N MET A 132 6.60 4.77 6.04
CA MET A 132 6.29 3.37 6.35
C MET A 132 6.89 2.43 5.32
N LEU A 133 7.16 1.20 5.73
CA LEU A 133 7.37 0.07 4.84
C LEU A 133 6.02 -0.58 4.56
N PHE A 134 5.76 -0.86 3.29
CA PHE A 134 4.58 -1.57 2.82
C PHE A 134 4.99 -2.81 2.04
N GLN A 135 4.39 -3.94 2.36
CA GLN A 135 4.55 -5.20 1.64
C GLN A 135 3.20 -5.79 1.27
N CYS A 136 3.12 -6.37 0.08
CA CYS A 136 1.94 -7.10 -0.37
C CYS A 136 2.32 -8.46 -0.94
N PHE A 137 1.55 -9.49 -0.60
CA PHE A 137 1.83 -10.87 -1.01
C PHE A 137 0.53 -11.71 -1.12
N PRO A 138 0.30 -12.40 -2.27
CA PRO A 138 0.98 -12.17 -3.53
C PRO A 138 0.72 -10.77 -4.07
N PRO A 139 1.67 -10.13 -4.79
CA PRO A 139 1.48 -8.80 -5.33
C PRO A 139 0.53 -8.84 -6.54
N PRO A 140 -0.45 -7.92 -6.62
CA PRO A 140 -1.34 -7.79 -7.78
C PRO A 140 -0.74 -6.89 -8.89
N ASP A 141 0.56 -6.98 -9.17
CA ASP A 141 1.30 -6.07 -10.06
C ASP A 141 1.27 -4.62 -9.54
N HIS A 142 1.71 -4.45 -8.30
CA HIS A 142 1.72 -3.13 -7.64
C HIS A 142 2.60 -2.12 -8.35
N GLU A 143 3.66 -2.53 -9.04
CA GLU A 143 4.51 -1.64 -9.82
C GLU A 143 3.68 -0.91 -10.87
N ARG A 144 2.93 -1.65 -11.65
CA ARG A 144 2.05 -1.11 -12.67
C ARG A 144 0.88 -0.31 -12.08
N TYR A 145 0.33 -0.78 -10.95
CA TYR A 145 -0.69 -0.03 -10.21
C TYR A 145 -0.23 1.38 -9.86
N PHE A 146 0.97 1.52 -9.28
CA PHE A 146 1.50 2.82 -8.89
C PHE A 146 1.88 3.68 -10.11
N GLU A 147 2.34 3.08 -11.21
CA GLU A 147 2.58 3.79 -12.47
C GLU A 147 1.30 4.39 -13.05
N GLU A 148 0.26 3.58 -13.20
CA GLU A 148 -1.03 4.04 -13.72
C GLU A 148 -1.70 5.05 -12.76
N LEU A 149 -1.52 4.90 -11.45
CA LEU A 149 -1.98 5.86 -10.47
C LEU A 149 -1.23 7.20 -10.62
N CYS A 150 0.08 7.16 -10.84
CA CYS A 150 0.89 8.33 -11.09
C CYS A 150 0.41 9.08 -12.35
N ASP A 151 0.08 8.37 -13.42
CA ASP A 151 -0.44 8.96 -14.67
C ASP A 151 -1.77 9.69 -14.43
N ILE A 152 -2.69 9.09 -13.67
CA ILE A 152 -3.96 9.73 -13.30
C ILE A 152 -3.71 11.04 -12.54
N PHE A 153 -2.79 11.05 -11.56
CA PHE A 153 -2.50 12.23 -10.75
C PHE A 153 -1.68 13.30 -11.48
N SER A 154 -0.93 12.91 -12.53
CA SER A 154 -0.05 13.80 -13.30
C SER A 154 -0.75 14.47 -14.50
N SER A 155 -1.96 14.08 -14.85
CA SER A 155 -2.68 14.53 -16.05
C SER A 155 -3.04 16.02 -16.09
N GLY A 156 -2.69 16.80 -15.05
CA GLY A 156 -2.90 18.26 -14.99
C GLY A 156 -4.37 18.70 -14.82
N SER A 157 -5.31 17.79 -14.94
CA SER A 157 -6.74 17.99 -14.71
C SER A 157 -7.13 17.69 -13.27
N THR A 158 -8.36 18.03 -12.90
CA THR A 158 -8.97 17.53 -11.65
C THR A 158 -9.00 16.01 -11.71
N VAL A 159 -8.45 15.34 -10.69
CA VAL A 159 -8.43 13.88 -10.62
C VAL A 159 -9.87 13.35 -10.58
N ASP A 160 -10.22 12.47 -11.51
CA ASP A 160 -11.51 11.80 -11.53
C ASP A 160 -11.53 10.68 -10.47
N PRO A 161 -12.34 10.79 -9.39
CA PRO A 161 -12.43 9.76 -8.35
C PRO A 161 -12.86 8.40 -8.91
N HIS A 162 -13.72 8.38 -9.95
CA HIS A 162 -14.14 7.13 -10.58
C HIS A 162 -13.00 6.45 -11.36
N ALA A 163 -12.09 7.23 -11.96
CA ALA A 163 -10.90 6.66 -12.60
C ALA A 163 -10.00 5.98 -11.58
N VAL A 164 -9.78 6.62 -10.43
CA VAL A 164 -9.02 6.03 -9.32
C VAL A 164 -9.68 4.76 -8.81
N GLN A 165 -11.01 4.79 -8.60
CA GLN A 165 -11.75 3.61 -8.14
C GLN A 165 -11.67 2.45 -9.13
N ARG A 166 -11.86 2.70 -10.44
CA ARG A 166 -11.73 1.67 -11.47
C ARG A 166 -10.32 1.07 -11.53
N LEU A 167 -9.29 1.92 -11.38
CA LEU A 167 -7.91 1.47 -11.30
C LEU A 167 -7.73 0.55 -10.08
N ARG A 168 -8.14 0.98 -8.90
CA ARG A 168 -8.00 0.22 -7.66
C ARG A 168 -8.65 -1.16 -7.74
N THR A 169 -9.89 -1.24 -8.22
CA THR A 169 -10.61 -2.52 -8.40
C THR A 169 -9.87 -3.48 -9.32
N ARG A 170 -9.21 -2.99 -10.38
CA ARG A 170 -8.42 -3.83 -11.30
C ARG A 170 -7.21 -4.47 -10.61
N TYR A 171 -6.67 -3.82 -9.59
CA TYR A 171 -5.52 -4.28 -8.82
C TYR A 171 -5.89 -4.81 -7.43
N ASP A 172 -7.03 -5.49 -7.32
CA ASP A 172 -7.48 -6.18 -6.11
C ASP A 172 -7.79 -5.26 -4.92
N VAL A 173 -8.12 -3.99 -5.15
CA VAL A 173 -8.50 -3.06 -4.09
C VAL A 173 -9.99 -2.75 -4.17
N ASN A 174 -10.77 -3.32 -3.25
CA ASN A 174 -12.21 -3.10 -3.15
C ASN A 174 -12.49 -1.97 -2.16
N GLN A 175 -12.68 -0.75 -2.68
CA GLN A 175 -12.85 0.46 -1.88
C GLN A 175 -14.19 0.47 -1.13
N ILE A 176 -14.16 0.82 0.16
CA ILE A 176 -15.35 0.98 1.02
C ILE A 176 -15.58 2.46 1.31
N THR A 177 -14.56 3.20 1.79
CA THR A 177 -14.66 4.65 2.01
C THR A 177 -13.70 5.40 1.07
N PRO A 178 -13.95 6.69 0.74
CA PRO A 178 -13.16 7.41 -0.24
C PRO A 178 -11.68 7.56 0.16
N LEU A 179 -10.78 7.45 -0.83
CA LEU A 179 -9.41 7.95 -0.72
C LEU A 179 -9.43 9.48 -0.67
N ARG A 180 -8.68 10.07 0.26
CA ARG A 180 -8.53 11.52 0.42
C ARG A 180 -7.05 11.91 0.40
N TYR A 181 -6.76 13.04 -0.20
CA TYR A 181 -5.41 13.61 -0.26
C TYR A 181 -5.51 15.14 -0.31
N GLY A 182 -4.50 15.81 0.22
CA GLY A 182 -4.47 17.26 0.36
C GLY A 182 -4.35 17.69 1.82
N PRO A 183 -4.23 18.99 2.07
CA PRO A 183 -4.15 19.48 3.44
C PRO A 183 -5.41 19.07 4.20
N PRO A 184 -5.30 18.78 5.50
CA PRO A 184 -6.46 18.45 6.33
C PRO A 184 -7.48 19.58 6.20
N VAL A 185 -8.74 19.21 5.97
CA VAL A 185 -9.85 20.17 5.98
C VAL A 185 -9.98 20.66 7.41
N SER A 186 -9.67 21.94 7.60
CA SER A 186 -9.77 22.65 8.88
C SER A 186 -11.22 22.72 9.38
#